data_45b4bf4861ff2bafcbee82fc388d7eed
#
_entry.id   45b4bf4861ff2bafcbee82fc388d7eed
#
_cell.length_a   1.000
_cell.length_b   1.000
_cell.length_c   1.000
_cell.angle_alpha   90.00
_cell.angle_beta   90.00
_cell.angle_gamma   90.00
#
_symmetry.space_group_name_H-M   'P 1'
#
loop_
_entity.id
_entity.type
_entity.pdbx_description
1 polymer ?
#
loop_
_entity_poly.entity_id
_entity_poly.type
_entity_poly.pdbx_seq_one_letter_code
_entity_poly.pdbx_strand_id
1 'polypeptide(L)'
;EYKDGHTETLIYSDSSELNLPMAVIVDRQTASAAELFSASLRDFGKAVIVGEQTYGKGVMQDITELDDGGALILTVAEYKTVYSECYDGIGITPDYPIENSDDGIDMQYNKAVEVIQQMMIE
;
A
#
# COMPACT_ATOMS: atom_id res chain seq x y z
N GLU A 1 4.03 -2.17 14.26
CA GLU A 1 4.07 -2.30 15.73
C GLU A 1 4.08 -3.77 16.10
N TYR A 2 5.02 -4.19 16.95
CA TYR A 2 5.09 -5.56 17.45
C TYR A 2 4.09 -5.77 18.60
N LYS A 3 3.65 -7.02 18.80
CA LYS A 3 2.64 -7.37 19.84
C LYS A 3 3.06 -7.03 21.26
N ASP A 4 4.34 -6.98 21.55
CA ASP A 4 4.90 -6.59 22.85
C ASP A 4 5.12 -5.09 23.01
N GLY A 5 4.76 -4.31 21.97
CA GLY A 5 4.85 -2.86 21.95
C GLY A 5 6.26 -2.29 21.71
N HIS A 6 7.27 -3.14 21.47
CA HIS A 6 8.57 -2.60 21.12
C HIS A 6 8.62 -2.10 19.69
N THR A 7 9.52 -1.16 19.42
CA THR A 7 9.78 -0.60 18.09
C THR A 7 11.25 -0.76 17.75
N GLU A 8 11.51 -1.08 16.49
CA GLU A 8 12.85 -1.19 15.94
C GLU A 8 12.93 -0.39 14.65
N THR A 9 14.00 0.38 14.48
CA THR A 9 14.27 1.08 13.23
C THR A 9 15.14 0.19 12.35
N LEU A 10 14.55 -0.34 11.29
CA LEU A 10 15.24 -1.26 10.37
C LEU A 10 16.03 -0.52 9.30
N ILE A 11 15.51 0.60 8.79
CA ILE A 11 16.10 1.35 7.68
C ILE A 11 15.85 2.84 7.90
N TYR A 12 16.83 3.64 7.53
CA TYR A 12 16.71 5.09 7.41
C TYR A 12 16.70 5.47 5.93
N SER A 13 15.80 6.35 5.53
CA SER A 13 15.88 7.00 4.22
C SER A 13 16.89 8.15 4.26
N ASP A 14 17.43 8.50 3.10
CA ASP A 14 18.22 9.70 2.93
C ASP A 14 17.35 10.92 2.55
N SER A 15 17.99 12.06 2.26
CA SER A 15 17.29 13.29 1.85
C SER A 15 17.00 13.36 0.36
N SER A 16 17.35 12.33 -0.42
CA SER A 16 17.12 12.29 -1.87
C SER A 16 15.68 11.83 -2.13
N GLU A 17 14.81 12.75 -2.46
CA GLU A 17 13.43 12.41 -2.80
C GLU A 17 13.08 12.76 -4.24
N LEU A 18 12.18 11.99 -4.82
CA LEU A 18 11.57 12.32 -6.11
C LEU A 18 10.47 13.36 -5.88
N ASN A 19 10.66 14.55 -6.41
CA ASN A 19 9.70 15.65 -6.30
C ASN A 19 8.92 15.84 -7.62
N LEU A 20 8.14 14.83 -7.97
CA LEU A 20 7.26 14.83 -9.15
C LEU A 20 5.84 14.40 -8.71
N PRO A 21 4.80 14.89 -9.40
CA PRO A 21 3.44 14.36 -9.20
C PRO A 21 3.41 12.85 -9.45
N MET A 22 2.81 12.10 -8.54
CA MET A 22 2.72 10.65 -8.63
C MET A 22 1.29 10.17 -8.43
N ALA A 23 0.91 9.14 -9.17
CA ALA A 23 -0.29 8.36 -8.92
C ALA A 23 0.08 6.88 -8.80
N VAL A 24 -0.49 6.21 -7.81
CA VAL A 24 -0.34 4.76 -7.62
C VAL A 24 -1.64 4.09 -8.03
N ILE A 25 -1.54 3.16 -8.98
CA ILE A 25 -2.69 2.37 -9.42
C ILE A 25 -2.76 1.10 -8.56
N VAL A 26 -3.92 0.85 -8.00
CA VAL A 26 -4.19 -0.30 -7.13
C VAL A 26 -5.45 -1.03 -7.54
N ASP A 27 -5.54 -2.30 -7.20
CA ASP A 27 -6.71 -3.14 -7.45
C ASP A 27 -6.99 -4.07 -6.25
N ARG A 28 -7.99 -4.93 -6.39
CA ARG A 28 -8.41 -5.90 -5.34
C ARG A 28 -7.34 -6.95 -5.02
N GLN A 29 -6.31 -7.12 -5.86
CA GLN A 29 -5.21 -8.05 -5.66
C GLN A 29 -3.98 -7.37 -5.05
N THR A 30 -3.96 -6.04 -5.02
CA THR A 30 -2.92 -5.27 -4.35
C THR A 30 -2.93 -5.58 -2.86
N ALA A 31 -1.84 -6.14 -2.32
CA ALA A 31 -1.79 -6.66 -0.96
C ALA A 31 -0.45 -6.41 -0.25
N SER A 32 -0.49 -6.43 1.09
CA SER A 32 0.69 -6.47 1.97
C SER A 32 1.66 -5.30 1.74
N ALA A 33 2.92 -5.57 1.36
CA ALA A 33 3.95 -4.54 1.16
C ALA A 33 3.56 -3.50 0.10
N ALA A 34 2.78 -3.88 -0.92
CA ALA A 34 2.26 -2.96 -1.93
C ALA A 34 1.25 -1.99 -1.33
N GLU A 35 0.42 -2.47 -0.39
CA GLU A 35 -0.51 -1.61 0.37
C GLU A 35 0.25 -0.65 1.28
N LEU A 36 1.25 -1.16 2.02
CA LEU A 36 2.08 -0.34 2.89
C LEU A 36 2.78 0.78 2.11
N PHE A 37 3.34 0.45 0.95
CA PHE A 37 3.99 1.42 0.07
C PHE A 37 3.01 2.49 -0.42
N SER A 38 1.85 2.07 -0.93
CA SER A 38 0.81 2.98 -1.44
C SER A 38 0.29 3.91 -0.35
N ALA A 39 -0.05 3.36 0.82
CA ALA A 39 -0.52 4.13 1.96
C ALA A 39 0.54 5.12 2.46
N SER A 40 1.81 4.71 2.52
CA SER A 40 2.90 5.59 2.95
C SER A 40 3.09 6.76 2.01
N LEU A 41 3.08 6.54 0.69
CA LEU A 41 3.17 7.63 -0.28
C LEU A 41 2.02 8.62 -0.16
N ARG A 42 0.80 8.14 0.07
CA ARG A 42 -0.37 8.99 0.31
C ARG A 42 -0.23 9.77 1.60
N ASP A 43 0.15 9.12 2.70
CA ASP A 43 0.30 9.76 4.00
C ASP A 43 1.33 10.90 3.98
N PHE A 44 2.40 10.74 3.21
CA PHE A 44 3.39 11.81 3.02
C PHE A 44 3.01 12.83 1.94
N GLY A 45 1.82 12.74 1.35
CA GLY A 45 1.37 13.64 0.29
C GLY A 45 2.20 13.55 -1.00
N LYS A 46 2.85 12.40 -1.24
CA LYS A 46 3.71 12.19 -2.41
C LYS A 46 2.97 11.60 -3.60
N ALA A 47 1.89 10.86 -3.35
CA ALA A 47 1.07 10.28 -4.41
C ALA A 47 -0.40 10.28 -4.05
N VAL A 48 -1.25 10.25 -5.06
CA VAL A 48 -2.66 9.90 -4.97
C VAL A 48 -2.87 8.45 -5.37
N ILE A 49 -3.91 7.82 -4.84
CA ILE A 49 -4.25 6.43 -5.12
C ILE A 49 -5.43 6.37 -6.06
N VAL A 50 -5.29 5.63 -7.16
CA VAL A 50 -6.30 5.45 -8.22
C VAL A 50 -6.62 3.97 -8.35
N GLY A 51 -7.87 3.59 -8.49
CA GLY A 51 -8.26 2.20 -8.77
C GLY A 51 -9.32 1.65 -7.86
N GLU A 52 -9.14 0.42 -7.38
CA GLU A 52 -10.10 -0.30 -6.55
C GLU A 52 -9.63 -0.44 -5.11
N GLN A 53 -10.57 -0.74 -4.21
CA GLN A 53 -10.26 -1.14 -2.84
C GLN A 53 -9.26 -2.29 -2.83
N THR A 54 -8.17 -2.16 -2.06
CA THR A 54 -7.13 -3.18 -2.00
C THR A 54 -7.52 -4.38 -1.13
N TYR A 55 -6.68 -5.40 -1.10
CA TYR A 55 -6.96 -6.67 -0.44
C TYR A 55 -7.13 -6.56 1.09
N GLY A 56 -6.30 -5.76 1.76
CA GLY A 56 -6.34 -5.63 3.21
C GLY A 56 -5.50 -6.64 3.97
N LYS A 57 -4.24 -6.86 3.56
CA LYS A 57 -3.27 -7.62 4.34
C LYS A 57 -2.33 -6.68 5.07
N GLY A 58 -2.77 -6.22 6.24
CA GLY A 58 -2.06 -5.24 7.07
C GLY A 58 -1.20 -5.85 8.18
N VAL A 59 -0.83 -7.13 8.07
CA VAL A 59 -0.05 -7.84 9.10
C VAL A 59 1.23 -8.44 8.56
N MET A 60 2.25 -8.50 9.42
CA MET A 60 3.49 -9.23 9.17
C MET A 60 3.41 -10.61 9.82
N GLN A 61 3.82 -11.62 9.06
CA GLN A 61 3.85 -13.00 9.50
C GLN A 61 5.29 -13.51 9.53
N ASP A 62 5.62 -14.24 10.58
CA ASP A 62 6.86 -15.00 10.70
C ASP A 62 6.58 -16.48 10.40
N ILE A 63 7.54 -17.12 9.73
CA ILE A 63 7.46 -18.53 9.34
C ILE A 63 8.60 -19.27 10.01
N THR A 64 8.26 -20.17 10.93
CA THR A 64 9.22 -21.04 11.60
C THR A 64 9.08 -22.46 11.08
N GLU A 65 10.16 -23.03 10.50
CA GLU A 65 10.20 -24.41 10.08
C GLU A 65 10.28 -25.33 11.29
N LEU A 66 9.57 -26.46 11.24
CA LEU A 66 9.55 -27.48 12.28
C LEU A 66 10.41 -28.68 11.88
N ASP A 67 10.93 -29.43 12.86
CA ASP A 67 11.82 -30.58 12.65
C ASP A 67 11.17 -31.73 11.86
N ASP A 68 9.85 -31.78 11.80
CA ASP A 68 9.09 -32.78 11.05
C ASP A 68 8.82 -32.38 9.59
N GLY A 69 9.34 -31.24 9.13
CA GLY A 69 9.14 -30.68 7.79
C GLY A 69 7.87 -29.85 7.65
N GLY A 70 7.12 -29.66 8.73
CA GLY A 70 6.01 -28.70 8.79
C GLY A 70 6.49 -27.26 8.96
N ALA A 71 5.58 -26.30 8.94
CA ALA A 71 5.88 -24.92 9.24
C ALA A 71 4.79 -24.28 10.13
N LEU A 72 5.21 -23.45 11.05
CA LEU A 72 4.34 -22.63 11.87
C LEU A 72 4.35 -21.20 11.33
N ILE A 73 3.16 -20.68 11.00
CA ILE A 73 2.98 -19.30 10.52
C ILE A 73 2.28 -18.49 11.61
N LEU A 74 2.94 -17.46 12.10
CA LEU A 74 2.43 -16.60 13.16
C LEU A 74 2.37 -15.14 12.70
N THR A 75 1.27 -14.47 13.00
CA THR A 75 1.19 -13.01 12.89
C THR A 75 1.94 -12.39 14.07
N VAL A 76 2.97 -11.61 13.78
CA VAL A 76 3.89 -11.01 14.78
C VAL A 76 3.77 -9.51 14.90
N ALA A 77 3.30 -8.81 13.86
CA ALA A 77 3.15 -7.36 13.86
C ALA A 77 2.02 -6.90 12.92
N GLU A 78 1.57 -5.66 13.14
CA GLU A 78 0.67 -4.94 12.25
C GLU A 78 1.44 -3.86 11.50
N TYR A 79 1.05 -3.63 10.23
CA TYR A 79 1.53 -2.48 9.47
C TYR A 79 0.73 -1.24 9.86
N LYS A 80 1.44 -0.17 10.17
CA LYS A 80 0.87 1.17 10.34
C LYS A 80 1.71 2.15 9.54
N THR A 81 1.04 3.07 8.90
CA THR A 81 1.69 4.22 8.29
C THR A 81 1.67 5.39 9.28
N VAL A 82 2.23 6.54 8.89
CA VAL A 82 2.43 7.66 9.84
C VAL A 82 1.10 8.26 10.30
N TYR A 83 0.11 8.33 9.41
CA TYR A 83 -1.16 9.03 9.67
C TYR A 83 -2.38 8.12 9.51
N SER A 84 -2.25 6.99 8.83
CA SER A 84 -3.36 6.08 8.60
C SER A 84 -3.39 4.95 9.64
N GLU A 85 -4.59 4.52 9.99
CA GLU A 85 -4.79 3.34 10.82
C GLU A 85 -4.39 2.05 10.08
N CYS A 86 -4.26 0.95 10.83
CA CYS A 86 -4.01 -0.36 10.23
C CYS A 86 -5.14 -0.73 9.26
N TYR A 87 -4.77 -1.13 8.06
CA TYR A 87 -5.69 -1.49 6.98
C TYR A 87 -5.99 -2.99 6.93
N ASP A 88 -5.58 -3.77 7.93
CA ASP A 88 -5.82 -5.23 7.98
C ASP A 88 -7.32 -5.55 7.97
N GLY A 89 -7.72 -6.44 7.08
CA GLY A 89 -9.11 -6.84 6.87
C GLY A 89 -10.00 -5.78 6.18
N ILE A 90 -9.48 -4.59 5.90
CA ILE A 90 -10.22 -3.47 5.31
C ILE A 90 -9.69 -3.13 3.92
N GLY A 91 -8.35 -3.05 3.77
CA GLY A 91 -7.70 -2.53 2.58
C GLY A 91 -7.63 -1.01 2.54
N ILE A 92 -7.03 -0.51 1.47
CA ILE A 92 -6.89 0.92 1.22
C ILE A 92 -7.96 1.35 0.23
N THR A 93 -8.75 2.35 0.61
CA THR A 93 -9.70 2.99 -0.30
C THR A 93 -8.96 3.99 -1.17
N PRO A 94 -9.03 3.90 -2.51
CA PRO A 94 -8.43 4.86 -3.42
C PRO A 94 -9.00 6.28 -3.25
N ASP A 95 -8.18 7.30 -3.55
CA ASP A 95 -8.63 8.69 -3.63
C ASP A 95 -9.51 8.91 -4.86
N TYR A 96 -9.24 8.16 -5.93
CA TYR A 96 -10.00 8.14 -7.18
C TYR A 96 -10.48 6.72 -7.48
N PRO A 97 -11.64 6.30 -6.92
CA PRO A 97 -12.18 4.97 -7.15
C PRO A 97 -12.60 4.78 -8.61
N ILE A 98 -12.06 3.76 -9.27
CA ILE A 98 -12.40 3.39 -10.63
C ILE A 98 -12.09 1.91 -10.89
N GLU A 99 -12.99 1.22 -11.56
CA GLU A 99 -12.82 -0.15 -11.99
C GLU A 99 -12.50 -0.17 -13.50
N ASN A 100 -11.74 -1.18 -13.94
CA ASN A 100 -11.55 -1.42 -15.35
C ASN A 100 -12.82 -2.06 -15.96
N SER A 101 -13.11 -1.74 -17.21
CA SER A 101 -14.21 -2.34 -17.96
C SER A 101 -13.74 -3.55 -18.76
N ASP A 102 -14.69 -4.44 -19.10
CA ASP A 102 -14.42 -5.67 -19.86
C ASP A 102 -14.12 -5.42 -21.36
N ASP A 103 -14.14 -4.18 -21.82
CA ASP A 103 -13.90 -3.78 -23.22
C ASP A 103 -12.41 -3.66 -23.59
N GLY A 104 -11.51 -3.96 -22.64
CA GLY A 104 -10.07 -3.92 -22.84
C GLY A 104 -9.46 -2.52 -22.72
N ILE A 105 -10.22 -1.53 -22.30
CA ILE A 105 -9.71 -0.19 -22.01
C ILE A 105 -9.23 -0.14 -20.56
N ASP A 106 -7.98 0.26 -20.36
CA ASP A 106 -7.45 0.49 -19.01
C ASP A 106 -7.92 1.84 -18.46
N MET A 107 -9.07 1.80 -17.80
CA MET A 107 -9.70 2.98 -17.22
C MET A 107 -8.90 3.52 -16.04
N GLN A 108 -8.24 2.64 -15.27
CA GLN A 108 -7.42 3.02 -14.12
C GLN A 108 -6.19 3.79 -14.58
N TYR A 109 -5.51 3.30 -15.62
CA TYR A 109 -4.37 4.00 -16.20
C TYR A 109 -4.76 5.36 -16.78
N ASN A 110 -5.86 5.42 -17.54
CA ASN A 110 -6.34 6.66 -18.12
C ASN A 110 -6.68 7.70 -17.04
N LYS A 111 -7.32 7.27 -15.96
CA LYS A 111 -7.60 8.14 -14.80
C LYS A 111 -6.35 8.61 -14.09
N ALA A 112 -5.37 7.75 -13.90
CA ALA A 112 -4.09 8.12 -13.29
C ALA A 112 -3.36 9.20 -14.11
N VAL A 113 -3.34 9.05 -15.45
CA VAL A 113 -2.76 10.05 -16.36
C VAL A 113 -3.51 11.39 -16.27
N GLU A 114 -4.84 11.36 -16.29
CA GLU A 114 -5.66 12.57 -16.13
C GLU A 114 -5.34 13.31 -14.83
N VAL A 115 -5.30 12.60 -13.72
CA VAL A 115 -5.01 13.19 -12.40
C VAL A 115 -3.60 13.78 -12.33
N ILE A 116 -2.58 13.06 -12.84
CA ILE A 116 -1.22 13.59 -12.90
C ILE A 116 -1.16 14.88 -13.73
N GLN A 117 -1.85 14.92 -14.88
CA GLN A 117 -1.90 16.12 -15.71
C GLN A 117 -2.53 17.32 -14.97
N GLN A 118 -3.58 17.08 -14.19
CA GLN A 118 -4.18 18.12 -13.35
C GLN A 118 -3.21 18.63 -12.29
N MET A 119 -2.50 17.74 -11.58
CA MET A 119 -1.50 18.09 -10.57
C MET A 119 -0.30 18.88 -11.13
N MET A 120 -0.01 18.77 -12.43
CA MET A 120 1.08 19.51 -13.08
C MET A 120 0.71 20.94 -13.47
N ILE A 121 -0.58 21.28 -13.44
CA ILE A 121 -1.09 22.60 -13.85
C ILE A 121 -1.30 23.51 -12.63
N GLU A 122 -1.48 22.93 -11.45
CA GLU A 122 -1.60 23.63 -10.17
C GLU A 122 -0.24 24.06 -9.61
#